data_6dd43d70f6486e0ebdd9091e28456074
#
_entry.id   6dd43d70f6486e0ebdd9091e28456074
#
_cell.length_a   1.000
_cell.length_b   1.000
_cell.length_c   1.000
_cell.angle_alpha   90.00
_cell.angle_beta   90.00
_cell.angle_gamma   90.00
#
_symmetry.space_group_name_H-M   'P 1'
#
loop_
_entity.id
_entity.type
_entity.pdbx_description
1 polymer ?
#
loop_
_entity_poly.entity_id
_entity_poly.type
_entity_poly.pdbx_seq_one_letter_code
_entity_poly.pdbx_strand_id
1 'polypeptide(L)'
;MHSMREKTQDERDLLDRARRLVPALKARTEQADKDLKVPEESVAELQAAGLLRALQPRAFGGYEVDPRTFFEIQTILAEGCMSTAWIYGVMGVHPWQLARYPIEAQREVWADDHSALICSTYMPAARVTVVEGGYRISGRWGFSSGSEHCQWAFLGGILPPDGDLAAEHGTFLLPRHDYRIERNWDVLGLRGTGSHDIVVEDVFVPAHRVQRTNNWTLEATPGRLVNTNPIYAIPFAQVFSRAVSTSAIGALQGAINEFRDNAAKHIGKHGARTADDPVAQTAVAEAMITVDSLRLVLERNYEHLMSLARAGEYPDTETRLLYRYQSAYVTNICAERVNDLLRSMAASGLYNTNPVARLFRDLHQARGHIANNYMAYGRSYGAVMLGLPNPDPYV
;
A
#
# COMPACT_ATOMS: atom_id res chain seq x y z
N MET A 1 -5.36 -13.40 26.99
CA MET A 1 -4.66 -12.10 26.86
C MET A 1 -3.57 -12.30 25.83
N HIS A 2 -3.72 -11.82 24.59
CA HIS A 2 -2.61 -11.76 23.64
C HIS A 2 -1.62 -10.73 24.20
N SER A 3 -0.43 -11.20 24.58
CA SER A 3 0.68 -10.30 24.93
C SER A 3 1.06 -9.57 23.67
N MET A 4 0.76 -8.28 23.59
CA MET A 4 1.26 -7.46 22.49
C MET A 4 2.79 -7.55 22.46
N ARG A 5 3.35 -7.87 21.29
CA ARG A 5 4.81 -7.92 21.09
C ARG A 5 5.46 -6.61 21.55
N GLU A 6 6.53 -6.70 22.31
CA GLU A 6 7.33 -5.53 22.62
C GLU A 6 8.04 -5.02 21.35
N LYS A 7 7.82 -3.71 21.05
CA LYS A 7 8.47 -3.05 19.91
C LYS A 7 9.95 -2.78 20.23
N THR A 8 10.79 -2.90 19.21
CA THR A 8 12.21 -2.48 19.30
C THR A 8 12.34 -0.97 19.46
N GLN A 9 13.53 -0.46 19.79
CA GLN A 9 13.75 0.99 19.86
C GLN A 9 13.58 1.65 18.50
N ASP A 10 14.14 1.06 17.42
CA ASP A 10 13.96 1.55 16.05
C ASP A 10 12.46 1.70 15.69
N GLU A 11 11.65 0.71 16.05
CA GLU A 11 10.20 0.73 15.77
C GLU A 11 9.48 1.85 16.54
N ARG A 12 9.80 2.05 17.81
CA ARG A 12 9.24 3.16 18.60
C ARG A 12 9.62 4.51 18.01
N ASP A 13 10.90 4.69 17.66
CA ASP A 13 11.42 5.93 17.07
C ASP A 13 10.78 6.26 15.72
N LEU A 14 10.59 5.25 14.85
CA LEU A 14 9.92 5.44 13.56
C LEU A 14 8.45 5.83 13.75
N LEU A 15 7.74 5.21 14.67
CA LEU A 15 6.34 5.57 14.99
C LEU A 15 6.23 7.01 15.50
N ASP A 16 7.15 7.42 16.37
CA ASP A 16 7.16 8.79 16.92
C ASP A 16 7.51 9.83 15.84
N ARG A 17 8.42 9.50 14.91
CA ARG A 17 8.71 10.34 13.74
C ARG A 17 7.48 10.45 12.83
N ALA A 18 6.77 9.36 12.58
CA ALA A 18 5.53 9.40 11.79
C ALA A 18 4.46 10.30 12.42
N ARG A 19 4.23 10.20 13.74
CA ARG A 19 3.27 11.06 14.46
C ARG A 19 3.60 12.53 14.34
N ARG A 20 4.89 12.90 14.40
CA ARG A 20 5.32 14.30 14.26
C ARG A 20 5.05 14.89 12.88
N LEU A 21 5.00 14.08 11.83
CA LEU A 21 4.71 14.56 10.47
C LEU A 21 3.23 14.83 10.20
N VAL A 22 2.31 14.20 10.94
CA VAL A 22 0.85 14.28 10.68
C VAL A 22 0.33 15.70 10.52
N PRO A 23 0.68 16.69 11.37
CA PRO A 23 0.18 18.06 11.21
C PRO A 23 0.63 18.73 9.90
N ALA A 24 1.88 18.53 9.50
CA ALA A 24 2.43 19.10 8.26
C ALA A 24 1.79 18.44 7.03
N LEU A 25 1.62 17.12 7.05
CA LEU A 25 0.94 16.39 5.98
C LEU A 25 -0.51 16.85 5.82
N LYS A 26 -1.23 17.06 6.93
CA LYS A 26 -2.60 17.57 6.92
C LYS A 26 -2.67 18.96 6.30
N ALA A 27 -1.76 19.85 6.64
CA ALA A 27 -1.71 21.21 6.09
C ALA A 27 -1.46 21.27 4.58
N ARG A 28 -0.80 20.24 4.01
CA ARG A 28 -0.42 20.17 2.59
C ARG A 28 -1.40 19.36 1.73
N THR A 29 -2.51 18.83 2.29
CA THR A 29 -3.44 17.97 1.53
C THR A 29 -4.09 18.68 0.36
N GLU A 30 -4.49 19.94 0.53
CA GLU A 30 -5.11 20.72 -0.55
C GLU A 30 -4.13 20.97 -1.70
N GLN A 31 -2.88 21.26 -1.38
CA GLN A 31 -1.82 21.42 -2.38
C GLN A 31 -1.57 20.11 -3.15
N ALA A 32 -1.52 18.96 -2.43
CA ALA A 32 -1.36 17.65 -3.05
C ALA A 32 -2.49 17.35 -4.06
N ASP A 33 -3.74 17.65 -3.70
CA ASP A 33 -4.90 17.44 -4.58
C ASP A 33 -4.85 18.36 -5.81
N LYS A 34 -4.43 19.61 -5.65
CA LYS A 34 -4.33 20.60 -6.72
C LYS A 34 -3.22 20.26 -7.72
N ASP A 35 -2.06 19.84 -7.21
CA ASP A 35 -0.88 19.55 -8.02
C ASP A 35 -0.91 18.15 -8.62
N LEU A 36 -1.89 17.32 -8.23
CA LEU A 36 -2.00 15.90 -8.57
C LEU A 36 -0.75 15.11 -8.17
N LYS A 37 -0.12 15.53 -7.08
CA LYS A 37 1.15 15.02 -6.59
C LYS A 37 1.33 15.37 -5.12
N VAL A 38 1.78 14.43 -4.30
CA VAL A 38 2.28 14.74 -2.95
C VAL A 38 3.45 15.72 -3.07
N PRO A 39 3.48 16.82 -2.30
CA PRO A 39 4.59 17.77 -2.34
C PRO A 39 5.95 17.11 -2.10
N GLU A 40 6.98 17.54 -2.83
CA GLU A 40 8.37 17.03 -2.68
C GLU A 40 8.87 17.12 -1.25
N GLU A 41 8.51 18.21 -0.57
CA GLU A 41 8.85 18.43 0.84
C GLU A 41 8.31 17.32 1.74
N SER A 42 7.08 16.84 1.51
CA SER A 42 6.49 15.75 2.28
C SER A 42 7.23 14.43 2.06
N VAL A 43 7.65 14.14 0.81
CA VAL A 43 8.44 12.94 0.51
C VAL A 43 9.83 13.04 1.12
N ALA A 44 10.48 14.21 1.03
CA ALA A 44 11.78 14.45 1.63
C ALA A 44 11.75 14.29 3.17
N GLU A 45 10.68 14.74 3.82
CA GLU A 45 10.48 14.54 5.27
C GLU A 45 10.29 13.05 5.62
N LEU A 46 9.54 12.28 4.81
CA LEU A 46 9.41 10.83 4.99
C LEU A 46 10.77 10.11 4.84
N GLN A 47 11.59 10.51 3.84
CA GLN A 47 12.94 9.97 3.63
C GLN A 47 13.88 10.34 4.79
N ALA A 48 13.92 11.61 5.20
CA ALA A 48 14.74 12.08 6.31
C ALA A 48 14.37 11.40 7.65
N ALA A 49 13.07 11.13 7.85
CA ALA A 49 12.58 10.38 9.00
C ALA A 49 12.90 8.86 8.92
N GLY A 50 13.42 8.36 7.79
CA GLY A 50 13.76 6.97 7.58
C GLY A 50 12.55 6.05 7.34
N LEU A 51 11.33 6.60 7.21
CA LEU A 51 10.09 5.83 7.17
C LEU A 51 10.01 4.95 5.91
N LEU A 52 10.49 5.44 4.76
CA LEU A 52 10.49 4.71 3.48
C LEU A 52 11.51 3.54 3.43
N ARG A 53 12.40 3.45 4.43
CA ARG A 53 13.36 2.36 4.60
C ARG A 53 12.97 1.36 5.70
N ALA A 54 11.74 1.43 6.20
CA ALA A 54 11.27 0.60 7.31
C ALA A 54 11.44 -0.91 7.03
N LEU A 55 11.11 -1.37 5.82
CA LEU A 55 11.22 -2.77 5.39
C LEU A 55 12.51 -3.08 4.59
N GLN A 56 13.39 -2.10 4.38
CA GLN A 56 14.63 -2.27 3.63
C GLN A 56 15.66 -3.08 4.43
N PRO A 57 16.51 -3.88 3.74
CA PRO A 57 17.58 -4.63 4.42
C PRO A 57 18.56 -3.72 5.17
N ARG A 58 18.97 -4.16 6.37
CA ARG A 58 19.96 -3.43 7.19
C ARG A 58 21.30 -3.24 6.45
N ALA A 59 21.68 -4.22 5.60
CA ALA A 59 22.87 -4.13 4.77
C ALA A 59 22.86 -2.92 3.82
N PHE A 60 21.68 -2.38 3.50
CA PHE A 60 21.50 -1.19 2.68
C PHE A 60 20.88 -0.02 3.47
N GLY A 61 21.17 0.07 4.77
CA GLY A 61 20.76 1.20 5.60
C GLY A 61 19.28 1.22 6.00
N GLY A 62 18.58 0.08 5.87
CA GLY A 62 17.19 -0.10 6.29
C GLY A 62 17.04 -0.54 7.74
N TYR A 63 15.78 -0.72 8.16
CA TYR A 63 15.45 -1.07 9.57
C TYR A 63 14.96 -2.51 9.73
N GLU A 64 14.47 -3.15 8.66
CA GLU A 64 13.91 -4.53 8.71
C GLU A 64 12.88 -4.69 9.84
N VAL A 65 12.01 -3.69 10.01
CA VAL A 65 11.01 -3.73 11.07
C VAL A 65 9.96 -4.81 10.82
N ASP A 66 9.30 -5.23 11.88
CA ASP A 66 8.12 -6.07 11.74
C ASP A 66 7.06 -5.36 10.85
N PRO A 67 6.44 -6.05 9.89
CA PRO A 67 5.45 -5.44 8.99
C PRO A 67 4.29 -4.76 9.72
N ARG A 68 3.94 -5.18 10.93
CA ARG A 68 2.95 -4.50 11.78
C ARG A 68 3.32 -3.06 12.04
N THR A 69 4.58 -2.79 12.33
CA THR A 69 5.09 -1.41 12.53
C THR A 69 5.03 -0.59 11.25
N PHE A 70 5.38 -1.18 10.10
CA PHE A 70 5.25 -0.51 8.79
C PHE A 70 3.81 -0.08 8.51
N PHE A 71 2.84 -0.96 8.74
CA PHE A 71 1.43 -0.64 8.53
C PHE A 71 0.84 0.27 9.61
N GLU A 72 1.34 0.24 10.84
CA GLU A 72 0.99 1.22 11.88
C GLU A 72 1.45 2.62 11.47
N ILE A 73 2.67 2.77 10.93
CA ILE A 73 3.16 4.02 10.36
C ILE A 73 2.23 4.51 9.24
N GLN A 74 1.85 3.63 8.32
CA GLN A 74 0.93 3.97 7.23
C GLN A 74 -0.41 4.48 7.76
N THR A 75 -0.96 3.84 8.79
CA THR A 75 -2.20 4.26 9.45
C THR A 75 -2.06 5.65 10.07
N ILE A 76 -0.95 5.91 10.78
CA ILE A 76 -0.67 7.22 11.39
C ILE A 76 -0.59 8.32 10.32
N LEU A 77 0.18 8.13 9.26
CA LEU A 77 0.33 9.11 8.19
C LEU A 77 -1.00 9.42 7.50
N ALA A 78 -1.88 8.41 7.36
CA ALA A 78 -3.19 8.57 6.73
C ALA A 78 -4.17 9.42 7.54
N GLU A 79 -3.96 9.58 8.85
CA GLU A 79 -4.74 10.52 9.67
C GLU A 79 -4.52 11.97 9.22
N GLY A 80 -3.34 12.29 8.67
CA GLY A 80 -3.02 13.59 8.09
C GLY A 80 -3.37 13.70 6.61
N CYS A 81 -2.93 12.74 5.79
CA CYS A 81 -3.13 12.77 4.35
C CYS A 81 -3.17 11.34 3.77
N MET A 82 -4.33 10.92 3.26
CA MET A 82 -4.48 9.59 2.69
C MET A 82 -3.61 9.37 1.44
N SER A 83 -3.48 10.37 0.56
CA SER A 83 -2.61 10.29 -0.63
C SER A 83 -1.15 10.07 -0.26
N THR A 84 -0.63 10.79 0.77
CA THR A 84 0.74 10.59 1.27
C THR A 84 0.93 9.21 1.87
N ALA A 85 -0.03 8.73 2.67
CA ALA A 85 0.02 7.39 3.24
C ALA A 85 -0.10 6.28 2.20
N TRP A 86 -0.85 6.53 1.11
CA TRP A 86 -0.93 5.61 -0.01
C TRP A 86 0.43 5.45 -0.69
N ILE A 87 1.06 6.57 -1.09
CA ILE A 87 2.38 6.48 -1.73
C ILE A 87 3.46 5.96 -0.77
N TYR A 88 3.38 6.26 0.54
CA TYR A 88 4.22 5.64 1.55
C TYR A 88 4.08 4.11 1.52
N GLY A 89 2.86 3.59 1.53
CA GLY A 89 2.59 2.15 1.47
C GLY A 89 3.18 1.50 0.21
N VAL A 90 2.93 2.10 -0.95
CA VAL A 90 3.41 1.58 -2.24
C VAL A 90 4.94 1.68 -2.33
N MET A 91 5.52 2.86 -2.15
CA MET A 91 6.99 3.03 -2.27
C MET A 91 7.74 2.32 -1.14
N GLY A 92 7.20 2.30 0.08
CA GLY A 92 7.85 1.68 1.25
C GLY A 92 7.79 0.14 1.26
N VAL A 93 6.87 -0.50 0.51
CA VAL A 93 6.86 -1.96 0.35
C VAL A 93 7.86 -2.46 -0.68
N HIS A 94 8.27 -1.62 -1.63
CA HIS A 94 9.18 -2.04 -2.69
C HIS A 94 10.60 -2.38 -2.21
N PRO A 95 11.18 -1.74 -1.17
CA PRO A 95 12.42 -2.23 -0.56
C PRO A 95 12.32 -3.67 -0.06
N TRP A 96 11.19 -4.08 0.52
CA TRP A 96 10.93 -5.47 0.88
C TRP A 96 10.89 -6.39 -0.34
N GLN A 97 10.27 -5.95 -1.45
CA GLN A 97 10.23 -6.72 -2.69
C GLN A 97 11.63 -6.83 -3.33
N LEU A 98 12.36 -5.72 -3.42
CA LEU A 98 13.70 -5.70 -4.00
C LEU A 98 14.69 -6.57 -3.22
N ALA A 99 14.55 -6.67 -1.90
CA ALA A 99 15.33 -7.57 -1.07
C ALA A 99 15.22 -9.06 -1.47
N ARG A 100 14.25 -9.43 -2.28
CA ARG A 100 14.02 -10.78 -2.81
C ARG A 100 14.65 -10.99 -4.20
N TYR A 101 15.11 -9.92 -4.85
CA TYR A 101 15.86 -9.98 -6.12
C TYR A 101 17.32 -10.43 -5.90
N PRO A 102 18.03 -10.85 -6.96
CA PRO A 102 19.47 -11.06 -6.90
C PRO A 102 20.19 -9.85 -6.29
N ILE A 103 21.31 -10.12 -5.61
CA ILE A 103 22.08 -9.07 -4.91
C ILE A 103 22.61 -8.00 -5.85
N GLU A 104 22.83 -8.36 -7.13
CA GLU A 104 23.26 -7.45 -8.20
C GLU A 104 22.21 -6.34 -8.39
N ALA A 105 20.94 -6.71 -8.53
CA ALA A 105 19.84 -5.73 -8.66
C ALA A 105 19.70 -4.83 -7.41
N GLN A 106 19.89 -5.39 -6.22
CA GLN A 106 19.86 -4.62 -4.98
C GLN A 106 21.00 -3.59 -4.91
N ARG A 107 22.22 -3.98 -5.33
CA ARG A 107 23.38 -3.08 -5.39
C ARG A 107 23.19 -1.96 -6.39
N GLU A 108 22.65 -2.25 -7.56
CA GLU A 108 22.37 -1.22 -8.57
C GLU A 108 21.42 -0.13 -8.08
N VAL A 109 20.46 -0.49 -7.23
CA VAL A 109 19.50 0.47 -6.67
C VAL A 109 20.09 1.21 -5.47
N TRP A 110 20.83 0.53 -4.58
CA TRP A 110 21.14 1.06 -3.25
C TRP A 110 22.62 1.28 -2.94
N ALA A 111 23.58 0.86 -3.82
CA ALA A 111 24.99 1.01 -3.49
C ALA A 111 25.41 2.48 -3.34
N ASP A 112 24.92 3.35 -4.22
CA ASP A 112 25.28 4.77 -4.24
C ASP A 112 24.26 5.63 -3.45
N ASP A 113 22.99 5.22 -3.43
CA ASP A 113 21.92 5.93 -2.73
C ASP A 113 20.97 4.96 -2.02
N HIS A 114 21.16 4.77 -0.73
CA HIS A 114 20.29 3.95 0.12
C HIS A 114 18.85 4.46 0.22
N SER A 115 18.58 5.70 -0.19
CA SER A 115 17.27 6.34 -0.15
C SER A 115 16.51 6.27 -1.47
N ALA A 116 17.07 5.64 -2.50
CA ALA A 116 16.44 5.50 -3.82
C ALA A 116 15.04 4.88 -3.72
N LEU A 117 14.06 5.52 -4.36
CA LEU A 117 12.66 5.13 -4.31
C LEU A 117 12.25 4.37 -5.57
N ILE A 118 11.31 3.45 -5.39
CA ILE A 118 10.79 2.60 -6.44
C ILE A 118 9.28 2.77 -6.49
N CYS A 119 8.70 3.04 -7.67
CA CYS A 119 7.26 2.94 -7.92
C CYS A 119 6.93 1.60 -8.61
N SER A 120 5.65 1.31 -8.81
CA SER A 120 5.26 0.08 -9.50
C SER A 120 3.95 0.17 -10.23
N THR A 121 3.82 -0.74 -11.19
CA THR A 121 2.54 -1.20 -11.72
C THR A 121 2.71 -2.63 -12.23
N TYR A 122 1.93 -3.56 -11.68
CA TYR A 122 2.07 -5.01 -11.96
C TYR A 122 1.16 -5.50 -13.08
N MET A 123 0.43 -4.59 -13.72
CA MET A 123 -0.37 -4.94 -14.90
C MET A 123 0.54 -5.58 -15.97
N PRO A 124 0.17 -6.73 -16.55
CA PRO A 124 1.03 -7.43 -17.52
C PRO A 124 0.98 -6.76 -18.92
N ALA A 125 1.36 -5.50 -18.99
CA ALA A 125 1.27 -4.66 -20.20
C ALA A 125 2.53 -4.70 -21.07
N ALA A 126 3.63 -5.34 -20.60
CA ALA A 126 4.86 -5.47 -21.39
C ALA A 126 4.64 -6.39 -22.59
N ARG A 127 5.07 -5.91 -23.76
CA ARG A 127 5.51 -6.79 -24.85
C ARG A 127 6.94 -7.23 -24.54
N VAL A 128 7.17 -8.52 -24.39
CA VAL A 128 8.44 -9.08 -23.92
C VAL A 128 9.07 -9.89 -25.03
N THR A 129 10.35 -9.60 -25.35
CA THR A 129 11.17 -10.37 -26.28
C THR A 129 12.38 -10.88 -25.53
N VAL A 130 12.66 -12.19 -25.58
CA VAL A 130 13.88 -12.77 -25.03
C VAL A 130 15.05 -12.41 -25.93
N VAL A 131 16.15 -11.96 -25.33
CA VAL A 131 17.40 -11.65 -26.00
C VAL A 131 18.56 -12.19 -25.17
N GLU A 132 19.76 -12.22 -25.74
CA GLU A 132 20.95 -12.65 -24.99
C GLU A 132 21.14 -11.79 -23.72
N GLY A 133 21.27 -12.44 -22.57
CA GLY A 133 21.49 -11.81 -21.26
C GLY A 133 20.26 -11.18 -20.60
N GLY A 134 19.06 -11.24 -21.21
CA GLY A 134 17.86 -10.65 -20.62
C GLY A 134 16.67 -10.52 -21.56
N TYR A 135 16.03 -9.37 -21.51
CA TYR A 135 14.77 -9.13 -22.23
C TYR A 135 14.76 -7.73 -22.84
N ARG A 136 14.07 -7.58 -23.96
CA ARG A 136 13.64 -6.25 -24.44
C ARG A 136 12.16 -6.09 -24.21
N ILE A 137 11.79 -4.94 -23.65
CA ILE A 137 10.38 -4.67 -23.31
C ILE A 137 9.92 -3.34 -23.89
N SER A 138 8.64 -3.29 -24.23
CA SER A 138 7.88 -2.08 -24.56
C SER A 138 6.49 -2.18 -23.97
N GLY A 139 5.91 -1.06 -23.56
CA GLY A 139 4.55 -1.05 -23.06
C GLY A 139 4.12 0.28 -22.48
N ARG A 140 2.84 0.31 -22.06
CA ARG A 140 2.24 1.43 -21.33
C ARG A 140 1.51 0.86 -20.12
N TRP A 141 1.84 1.36 -18.94
CA TRP A 141 1.30 0.94 -17.66
C TRP A 141 0.63 2.11 -16.96
N GLY A 142 -0.64 1.97 -16.63
CA GLY A 142 -1.35 2.94 -15.81
C GLY A 142 -1.16 2.74 -14.32
N PHE A 143 -1.59 3.73 -13.55
CA PHE A 143 -1.72 3.66 -12.10
C PHE A 143 -0.41 3.55 -11.31
N SER A 144 0.67 4.17 -11.77
CA SER A 144 1.97 4.16 -11.08
C SER A 144 2.04 5.24 -10.00
N SER A 145 1.53 4.93 -8.80
CA SER A 145 1.47 5.86 -7.67
C SER A 145 2.86 6.32 -7.23
N GLY A 146 3.04 7.64 -7.05
CA GLY A 146 4.29 8.24 -6.61
C GLY A 146 5.41 8.22 -7.65
N SER A 147 5.12 7.89 -8.91
CA SER A 147 6.14 7.69 -9.96
C SER A 147 7.06 8.90 -10.18
N GLU A 148 6.56 10.13 -9.98
CA GLU A 148 7.36 11.34 -10.14
C GLU A 148 8.43 11.54 -9.04
N HIS A 149 8.36 10.78 -7.95
CA HIS A 149 9.34 10.80 -6.85
C HIS A 149 10.38 9.69 -6.95
N CYS A 150 10.22 8.75 -7.89
CA CYS A 150 10.98 7.50 -7.92
C CYS A 150 12.11 7.52 -8.95
N GLN A 151 13.23 6.92 -8.56
CA GLN A 151 14.41 6.70 -9.42
C GLN A 151 14.33 5.36 -10.15
N TRP A 152 13.44 4.47 -9.72
CA TRP A 152 13.25 3.14 -10.28
C TRP A 152 11.78 2.79 -10.38
N ALA A 153 11.45 1.81 -11.24
CA ALA A 153 10.09 1.30 -11.39
C ALA A 153 10.08 -0.23 -11.51
N PHE A 154 9.10 -0.88 -10.84
CA PHE A 154 8.72 -2.25 -11.10
C PHE A 154 7.57 -2.29 -12.11
N LEU A 155 7.76 -2.95 -13.25
CA LEU A 155 6.76 -3.04 -14.32
C LEU A 155 6.41 -4.50 -14.60
N GLY A 156 5.10 -4.81 -14.68
CA GLY A 156 4.60 -6.16 -14.92
C GLY A 156 4.59 -6.55 -16.40
N GLY A 157 4.80 -7.83 -16.67
CA GLY A 157 4.67 -8.41 -18.01
C GLY A 157 4.45 -9.91 -17.94
N ILE A 158 4.15 -10.52 -19.08
CA ILE A 158 4.14 -11.97 -19.22
C ILE A 158 5.48 -12.40 -19.81
N LEU A 159 6.24 -13.13 -19.02
CA LEU A 159 7.45 -13.79 -19.47
C LEU A 159 7.09 -14.97 -20.35
N PRO A 160 7.73 -15.14 -21.52
CA PRO A 160 7.50 -16.31 -22.38
C PRO A 160 7.97 -17.60 -21.70
N PRO A 161 7.54 -18.77 -22.19
CA PRO A 161 8.06 -20.07 -21.75
C PRO A 161 9.57 -20.12 -21.86
N ASP A 162 10.23 -20.82 -20.92
CA ASP A 162 11.69 -20.97 -20.88
C ASP A 162 12.01 -22.38 -20.39
N GLY A 163 12.48 -23.24 -21.31
CA GLY A 163 12.65 -24.68 -21.08
C GLY A 163 11.33 -25.32 -20.64
N ASP A 164 11.31 -25.93 -19.45
CA ASP A 164 10.13 -26.55 -18.87
C ASP A 164 9.18 -25.56 -18.16
N LEU A 165 9.57 -24.29 -18.06
CA LEU A 165 8.75 -23.25 -17.42
C LEU A 165 7.69 -22.74 -18.39
N ALA A 166 6.43 -22.78 -17.96
CA ALA A 166 5.32 -22.16 -18.69
C ALA A 166 5.46 -20.63 -18.73
N ALA A 167 4.70 -19.99 -19.62
CA ALA A 167 4.53 -18.54 -19.58
C ALA A 167 3.95 -18.12 -18.23
N GLU A 168 4.54 -17.09 -17.63
CA GLU A 168 4.14 -16.62 -16.31
C GLU A 168 4.28 -15.11 -16.17
N HIS A 169 3.60 -14.54 -15.17
CA HIS A 169 3.79 -13.14 -14.81
C HIS A 169 5.23 -12.93 -14.29
N GLY A 170 5.83 -11.81 -14.73
CA GLY A 170 7.14 -11.35 -14.25
C GLY A 170 7.13 -9.86 -13.95
N THR A 171 8.09 -9.44 -13.13
CA THR A 171 8.28 -8.04 -12.76
C THR A 171 9.67 -7.59 -13.18
N PHE A 172 9.73 -6.51 -13.96
CA PHE A 172 10.94 -5.92 -14.52
C PHE A 172 11.32 -4.67 -13.71
N LEU A 173 12.57 -4.55 -13.27
CA LEU A 173 13.10 -3.40 -12.57
C LEU A 173 13.84 -2.49 -13.56
N LEU A 174 13.35 -1.25 -13.73
CA LEU A 174 13.88 -0.26 -14.66
C LEU A 174 14.34 1.00 -13.92
N PRO A 175 15.52 1.58 -14.31
CA PRO A 175 15.93 2.90 -13.82
C PRO A 175 15.11 4.02 -14.49
N ARG A 176 15.11 5.19 -13.88
CA ARG A 176 14.31 6.36 -14.29
C ARG A 176 14.52 6.81 -15.73
N HIS A 177 15.71 6.66 -16.26
CA HIS A 177 16.06 7.07 -17.62
C HIS A 177 15.53 6.14 -18.72
N ASP A 178 15.05 4.95 -18.36
CA ASP A 178 14.52 3.95 -19.29
C ASP A 178 13.02 4.08 -19.53
N TYR A 179 12.35 5.02 -18.86
CA TYR A 179 10.92 5.24 -19.04
C TYR A 179 10.53 6.72 -18.96
N ARG A 180 9.43 7.07 -19.61
CA ARG A 180 8.80 8.38 -19.47
C ARG A 180 7.50 8.26 -18.68
N ILE A 181 7.15 9.34 -17.98
CA ILE A 181 5.89 9.47 -17.24
C ILE A 181 4.95 10.33 -18.06
N GLU A 182 3.74 9.84 -18.32
CA GLU A 182 2.66 10.61 -18.92
C GLU A 182 1.67 11.07 -17.84
N ARG A 183 1.66 12.36 -17.57
CA ARG A 183 0.80 12.95 -16.54
C ARG A 183 -0.67 12.95 -17.00
N ASN A 184 -1.45 12.01 -16.47
CA ASN A 184 -2.87 11.80 -16.83
C ASN A 184 -3.76 11.51 -15.62
N TRP A 185 -3.25 11.73 -14.38
CA TRP A 185 -3.98 11.41 -13.16
C TRP A 185 -4.96 12.52 -12.75
N ASP A 186 -6.10 12.63 -13.45
CA ASP A 186 -7.21 13.52 -13.07
C ASP A 186 -8.43 12.69 -12.64
N VAL A 187 -8.61 12.53 -11.34
CA VAL A 187 -9.49 11.56 -10.70
C VAL A 187 -10.31 12.17 -9.57
N LEU A 188 -11.31 11.41 -9.09
CA LEU A 188 -12.23 11.85 -8.05
C LEU A 188 -11.57 12.02 -6.66
N GLY A 189 -10.74 11.07 -6.25
CA GLY A 189 -10.05 11.02 -4.96
C GLY A 189 -8.64 10.46 -5.09
N LEU A 190 -7.85 10.48 -4.02
CA LEU A 190 -6.42 10.13 -4.06
C LEU A 190 -5.66 10.93 -5.13
N ARG A 191 -6.07 12.17 -5.35
CA ARG A 191 -5.51 13.04 -6.40
C ARG A 191 -4.02 13.26 -6.21
N GLY A 192 -3.58 13.44 -4.96
CA GLY A 192 -2.18 13.66 -4.62
C GLY A 192 -1.27 12.45 -4.84
N THR A 193 -1.78 11.25 -5.16
CA THR A 193 -0.92 10.09 -5.39
C THR A 193 -0.14 10.17 -6.71
N GLY A 194 -0.56 11.03 -7.67
CA GLY A 194 0.11 11.16 -8.96
C GLY A 194 0.30 9.81 -9.65
N SER A 195 -0.76 8.98 -9.68
CA SER A 195 -0.69 7.61 -10.21
C SER A 195 -0.70 7.61 -11.73
N HIS A 196 0.27 8.29 -12.31
CA HIS A 196 0.43 8.52 -13.75
C HIS A 196 0.77 7.25 -14.52
N ASP A 197 0.69 7.33 -15.84
CA ASP A 197 1.14 6.26 -16.72
C ASP A 197 2.67 6.28 -16.90
N ILE A 198 3.24 5.08 -16.99
CA ILE A 198 4.63 4.84 -17.38
C ILE A 198 4.64 4.27 -18.80
N VAL A 199 5.53 4.78 -19.66
CA VAL A 199 5.72 4.30 -21.03
C VAL A 199 7.18 3.93 -21.24
N VAL A 200 7.39 2.73 -21.81
CA VAL A 200 8.70 2.17 -22.16
C VAL A 200 8.72 1.82 -23.64
N GLU A 201 9.82 2.14 -24.32
CA GLU A 201 9.98 1.92 -25.76
C GLU A 201 11.29 1.18 -26.03
N ASP A 202 11.18 -0.13 -26.27
CA ASP A 202 12.28 -1.03 -26.69
C ASP A 202 13.53 -1.00 -25.78
N VAL A 203 13.32 -1.11 -24.46
CA VAL A 203 14.38 -1.07 -23.45
C VAL A 203 14.91 -2.48 -23.16
N PHE A 204 16.23 -2.61 -23.06
CA PHE A 204 16.87 -3.83 -22.58
C PHE A 204 16.86 -3.90 -21.06
N VAL A 205 16.38 -5.02 -20.51
CA VAL A 205 16.36 -5.32 -19.08
C VAL A 205 17.19 -6.59 -18.84
N PRO A 206 18.32 -6.51 -18.12
CA PRO A 206 19.13 -7.68 -17.83
C PRO A 206 18.41 -8.67 -16.93
N ALA A 207 18.71 -9.95 -17.07
CA ALA A 207 17.99 -11.05 -16.40
C ALA A 207 17.96 -10.90 -14.86
N HIS A 208 19.02 -10.38 -14.23
CA HIS A 208 19.07 -10.17 -12.77
C HIS A 208 18.11 -9.09 -12.27
N ARG A 209 17.57 -8.24 -13.15
CA ARG A 209 16.53 -7.25 -12.84
C ARG A 209 15.11 -7.77 -13.08
N VAL A 210 14.95 -9.06 -13.33
CA VAL A 210 13.64 -9.67 -13.59
C VAL A 210 13.31 -10.71 -12.52
N GLN A 211 12.13 -10.60 -11.92
CA GLN A 211 11.63 -11.59 -10.97
C GLN A 211 10.42 -12.31 -11.57
N ARG A 212 10.49 -13.64 -11.64
CA ARG A 212 9.38 -14.52 -12.03
C ARG A 212 8.41 -14.73 -10.87
N THR A 213 7.13 -14.89 -11.17
CA THR A 213 6.09 -15.10 -10.14
C THR A 213 6.23 -16.44 -9.43
N ASN A 214 6.65 -17.50 -10.14
CA ASN A 214 6.93 -18.79 -9.51
C ASN A 214 8.04 -18.72 -8.44
N ASN A 215 8.90 -17.70 -8.51
CA ASN A 215 9.89 -17.40 -7.47
C ASN A 215 9.28 -16.65 -6.27
N TRP A 216 7.95 -16.41 -6.25
CA TRP A 216 7.27 -15.84 -5.08
C TRP A 216 6.98 -16.87 -4.01
N THR A 217 7.08 -18.16 -4.35
CA THR A 217 7.12 -19.21 -3.35
C THR A 217 8.45 -19.17 -2.61
N LEU A 218 8.45 -19.51 -1.33
CA LEU A 218 9.50 -19.26 -0.35
C LEU A 218 10.91 -19.76 -0.72
N GLU A 219 10.99 -20.82 -1.53
CA GLU A 219 12.24 -21.57 -1.72
C GLU A 219 13.13 -21.02 -2.83
N ALA A 220 12.59 -20.19 -3.72
CA ALA A 220 13.23 -19.88 -5.00
C ALA A 220 13.63 -18.40 -5.23
N THR A 221 13.48 -17.50 -4.25
CA THR A 221 13.89 -16.11 -4.46
C THR A 221 15.38 -15.90 -4.14
N PRO A 222 16.21 -15.51 -5.12
CA PRO A 222 17.67 -15.40 -4.94
C PRO A 222 18.09 -14.48 -3.79
N GLY A 223 17.36 -13.39 -3.58
CA GLY A 223 17.66 -12.42 -2.54
C GLY A 223 17.52 -12.98 -1.12
N ARG A 224 16.72 -14.03 -0.91
CA ARG A 224 16.58 -14.67 0.41
C ARG A 224 17.82 -15.42 0.87
N LEU A 225 18.70 -15.79 -0.05
CA LEU A 225 20.01 -16.38 0.32
C LEU A 225 20.92 -15.36 1.02
N VAL A 226 20.67 -14.06 0.81
CA VAL A 226 21.44 -12.95 1.39
C VAL A 226 20.65 -12.28 2.51
N ASN A 227 19.36 -11.99 2.28
CA ASN A 227 18.46 -11.32 3.22
C ASN A 227 17.68 -12.38 4.01
N THR A 228 18.22 -12.85 5.10
CA THR A 228 17.68 -13.99 5.89
C THR A 228 16.61 -13.59 6.91
N ASN A 229 16.32 -12.29 7.06
CA ASN A 229 15.28 -11.85 8.00
C ASN A 229 13.92 -12.48 7.62
N PRO A 230 13.17 -13.04 8.58
CA PRO A 230 11.88 -13.68 8.32
C PRO A 230 10.85 -12.82 7.60
N ILE A 231 10.93 -11.48 7.69
CA ILE A 231 10.00 -10.59 6.98
C ILE A 231 9.99 -10.85 5.45
N TYR A 232 11.14 -11.22 4.87
CA TYR A 232 11.26 -11.49 3.42
C TYR A 232 10.69 -12.85 3.01
N ALA A 233 10.27 -13.67 3.98
CA ALA A 233 9.61 -14.95 3.75
C ALA A 233 8.08 -14.85 3.63
N ILE A 234 7.48 -13.71 4.00
CA ILE A 234 6.03 -13.51 3.86
C ILE A 234 5.64 -13.52 2.37
N PRO A 235 4.52 -14.15 1.97
CA PRO A 235 4.09 -14.13 0.57
C PRO A 235 3.80 -12.73 0.05
N PHE A 236 4.17 -12.45 -1.21
CA PHE A 236 4.04 -11.11 -1.82
C PHE A 236 2.62 -10.55 -1.71
N ALA A 237 1.61 -11.35 -2.06
CA ALA A 237 0.22 -10.91 -2.03
C ALA A 237 -0.25 -10.52 -0.62
N GLN A 238 0.33 -11.09 0.44
CA GLN A 238 -0.03 -10.76 1.82
C GLN A 238 0.53 -9.41 2.26
N VAL A 239 1.66 -8.97 1.72
CA VAL A 239 2.29 -7.68 2.06
C VAL A 239 1.76 -6.58 1.15
N PHE A 240 1.80 -6.77 -0.17
CA PHE A 240 1.41 -5.74 -1.14
C PHE A 240 -0.07 -5.34 -1.02
N SER A 241 -0.99 -6.29 -0.80
CA SER A 241 -2.41 -5.97 -0.64
C SER A 241 -2.68 -5.04 0.55
N ARG A 242 -1.95 -5.24 1.64
CA ARG A 242 -2.06 -4.35 2.80
C ARG A 242 -1.47 -2.97 2.53
N ALA A 243 -0.42 -2.85 1.73
CA ALA A 243 0.16 -1.57 1.35
C ALA A 243 -0.87 -0.65 0.64
N VAL A 244 -1.79 -1.24 -0.14
CA VAL A 244 -2.85 -0.49 -0.86
C VAL A 244 -4.21 -0.47 -0.15
N SER A 245 -4.33 -1.03 1.05
CA SER A 245 -5.59 -1.00 1.81
C SER A 245 -5.48 -0.33 3.18
N THR A 246 -4.34 -0.43 3.85
CA THR A 246 -4.18 -0.01 5.25
C THR A 246 -4.33 1.50 5.45
N SER A 247 -3.97 2.33 4.46
CA SER A 247 -4.18 3.79 4.53
C SER A 247 -5.65 4.17 4.78
N ALA A 248 -6.59 3.32 4.35
CA ALA A 248 -8.02 3.55 4.59
C ALA A 248 -8.39 3.53 6.08
N ILE A 249 -7.71 2.74 6.91
CA ILE A 249 -7.94 2.70 8.36
C ILE A 249 -7.61 4.06 8.99
N GLY A 250 -6.44 4.61 8.66
CA GLY A 250 -6.02 5.92 9.18
C GLY A 250 -6.83 7.07 8.58
N ALA A 251 -7.24 6.97 7.32
CA ALA A 251 -8.12 7.95 6.69
C ALA A 251 -9.50 8.00 7.39
N LEU A 252 -10.06 6.83 7.75
CA LEU A 252 -11.31 6.79 8.55
C LEU A 252 -11.08 7.39 9.94
N GLN A 253 -9.96 7.11 10.61
CA GLN A 253 -9.62 7.76 11.89
C GLN A 253 -9.50 9.27 11.74
N GLY A 254 -8.85 9.76 10.66
CA GLY A 254 -8.79 11.18 10.33
C GLY A 254 -10.19 11.79 10.13
N ALA A 255 -11.07 11.09 9.42
CA ALA A 255 -12.46 11.52 9.23
C ALA A 255 -13.24 11.59 10.54
N ILE A 256 -13.04 10.64 11.44
CA ILE A 256 -13.64 10.66 12.80
C ILE A 256 -13.17 11.91 13.57
N ASN A 257 -11.87 12.20 13.54
CA ASN A 257 -11.27 13.35 14.24
C ASN A 257 -11.87 14.67 13.70
N GLU A 258 -11.89 14.85 12.37
CA GLU A 258 -12.48 16.02 11.70
C GLU A 258 -13.98 16.17 12.00
N PHE A 259 -14.70 15.04 11.95
CA PHE A 259 -16.13 15.03 12.24
C PHE A 259 -16.41 15.47 13.68
N ARG A 260 -15.67 14.93 14.65
CA ARG A 260 -15.85 15.28 16.08
C ARG A 260 -15.57 16.75 16.35
N ASP A 261 -14.48 17.30 15.74
CA ASP A 261 -14.11 18.71 15.89
C ASP A 261 -15.19 19.64 15.29
N ASN A 262 -15.84 19.22 14.22
CA ASN A 262 -16.93 19.97 13.57
C ASN A 262 -18.23 19.81 14.36
N ALA A 263 -18.63 18.59 14.72
CA ALA A 263 -19.90 18.31 15.40
C ALA A 263 -20.06 19.03 16.74
N ALA A 264 -18.94 19.25 17.45
CA ALA A 264 -18.94 19.98 18.71
C ALA A 264 -19.24 21.48 18.54
N LYS A 265 -18.91 22.05 17.37
CA LYS A 265 -19.02 23.50 17.08
C LYS A 265 -20.22 23.86 16.21
N HIS A 266 -20.65 22.95 15.34
CA HIS A 266 -21.71 23.21 14.37
C HIS A 266 -23.10 23.19 15.02
N ILE A 267 -23.81 24.31 14.87
CA ILE A 267 -25.22 24.47 15.29
C ILE A 267 -26.09 24.43 14.02
N GLY A 268 -26.96 23.45 13.93
CA GLY A 268 -27.91 23.28 12.83
C GLY A 268 -29.04 24.35 12.84
N LYS A 269 -29.81 24.37 11.75
CA LYS A 269 -30.87 25.36 11.49
C LYS A 269 -31.90 25.51 12.62
N HIS A 270 -32.07 24.49 13.47
CA HIS A 270 -33.03 24.47 14.60
C HIS A 270 -32.38 24.71 15.97
N GLY A 271 -31.12 25.18 15.99
CA GLY A 271 -30.40 25.47 17.24
C GLY A 271 -29.80 24.24 17.95
N ALA A 272 -29.99 23.04 17.41
CA ALA A 272 -29.35 21.82 17.92
C ALA A 272 -27.93 21.65 17.37
N ARG A 273 -27.01 21.19 18.22
CA ARG A 273 -25.65 20.83 17.75
C ARG A 273 -25.69 19.48 17.03
N THR A 274 -24.83 19.29 16.01
CA THR A 274 -24.67 17.99 15.38
C THR A 274 -24.26 16.89 16.38
N ALA A 275 -23.52 17.24 17.43
CA ALA A 275 -23.14 16.31 18.49
C ALA A 275 -24.36 15.80 19.33
N ASP A 276 -25.50 16.49 19.33
CA ASP A 276 -26.71 16.10 20.06
C ASP A 276 -27.62 15.19 19.21
N ASP A 277 -27.29 14.97 17.92
CA ASP A 277 -28.06 14.11 17.02
C ASP A 277 -27.72 12.61 17.27
N PRO A 278 -28.71 11.78 17.61
CA PRO A 278 -28.51 10.34 17.81
C PRO A 278 -27.94 9.61 16.59
N VAL A 279 -28.26 10.06 15.37
CA VAL A 279 -27.71 9.48 14.12
C VAL A 279 -26.20 9.75 14.02
N ALA A 280 -25.78 10.99 14.32
CA ALA A 280 -24.38 11.37 14.34
C ALA A 280 -23.59 10.61 15.42
N GLN A 281 -24.18 10.45 16.62
CA GLN A 281 -23.58 9.68 17.71
C GLN A 281 -23.37 8.21 17.33
N THR A 282 -24.37 7.58 16.70
CA THR A 282 -24.28 6.19 16.22
C THR A 282 -23.22 6.07 15.12
N ALA A 283 -23.20 6.99 14.13
CA ALA A 283 -22.20 6.97 13.04
C ALA A 283 -20.76 7.05 13.56
N VAL A 284 -20.48 7.90 14.55
CA VAL A 284 -19.16 8.00 15.19
C VAL A 284 -18.81 6.71 15.92
N ALA A 285 -19.74 6.15 16.71
CA ALA A 285 -19.50 4.91 17.45
C ALA A 285 -19.17 3.74 16.52
N GLU A 286 -19.94 3.57 15.43
CA GLU A 286 -19.68 2.53 14.42
C GLU A 286 -18.35 2.73 13.67
N ALA A 287 -18.00 3.97 13.34
CA ALA A 287 -16.73 4.27 12.71
C ALA A 287 -15.55 3.96 13.64
N MET A 288 -15.63 4.32 14.92
CA MET A 288 -14.59 4.03 15.93
C MET A 288 -14.39 2.52 16.13
N ILE A 289 -15.48 1.75 16.29
CA ILE A 289 -15.38 0.30 16.47
C ILE A 289 -14.87 -0.39 15.20
N THR A 290 -15.16 0.16 14.03
CA THR A 290 -14.61 -0.32 12.75
C THR A 290 -13.10 -0.15 12.71
N VAL A 291 -12.56 1.03 13.06
CA VAL A 291 -11.11 1.28 13.11
C VAL A 291 -10.44 0.32 14.09
N ASP A 292 -10.99 0.15 15.29
CA ASP A 292 -10.45 -0.76 16.31
C ASP A 292 -10.39 -2.21 15.79
N SER A 293 -11.49 -2.71 15.25
CA SER A 293 -11.59 -4.07 14.72
C SER A 293 -10.61 -4.33 13.57
N LEU A 294 -10.44 -3.36 12.65
CA LEU A 294 -9.53 -3.50 11.53
C LEU A 294 -8.07 -3.51 11.96
N ARG A 295 -7.69 -2.71 12.98
CA ARG A 295 -6.35 -2.74 13.59
C ARG A 295 -6.07 -4.09 14.25
N LEU A 296 -7.01 -4.64 15.01
CA LEU A 296 -6.89 -5.96 15.64
C LEU A 296 -6.73 -7.09 14.60
N VAL A 297 -7.50 -7.05 13.53
CA VAL A 297 -7.38 -8.02 12.42
C VAL A 297 -6.01 -7.94 11.76
N LEU A 298 -5.51 -6.74 11.49
CA LEU A 298 -4.18 -6.54 10.92
C LEU A 298 -3.09 -7.10 11.83
N GLU A 299 -3.11 -6.74 13.10
CA GLU A 299 -2.15 -7.20 14.12
C GLU A 299 -2.12 -8.74 14.20
N ARG A 300 -3.27 -9.38 14.35
CA ARG A 300 -3.41 -10.84 14.39
C ARG A 300 -2.86 -11.52 13.13
N ASN A 301 -3.19 -11.00 11.95
CA ASN A 301 -2.78 -11.61 10.70
C ASN A 301 -1.25 -11.58 10.53
N TYR A 302 -0.62 -10.46 10.86
CA TYR A 302 0.84 -10.37 10.76
C TYR A 302 1.57 -11.07 11.89
N GLU A 303 1.00 -11.17 13.09
CA GLU A 303 1.53 -12.03 14.13
C GLU A 303 1.62 -13.49 13.66
N HIS A 304 0.55 -14.00 13.04
CA HIS A 304 0.52 -15.34 12.49
C HIS A 304 1.50 -15.50 11.31
N LEU A 305 1.48 -14.61 10.33
CA LEU A 305 2.40 -14.66 9.18
C LEU A 305 3.87 -14.62 9.63
N MET A 306 4.21 -13.79 10.60
CA MET A 306 5.56 -13.72 11.17
C MET A 306 5.93 -14.95 11.96
N SER A 307 4.98 -15.59 12.63
CA SER A 307 5.20 -16.88 13.32
C SER A 307 5.57 -17.96 12.31
N LEU A 308 4.78 -18.11 11.25
CA LEU A 308 5.06 -19.06 10.16
C LEU A 308 6.42 -18.77 9.50
N ALA A 309 6.68 -17.50 9.16
CA ALA A 309 7.94 -17.10 8.54
C ALA A 309 9.18 -17.43 9.40
N ARG A 310 9.09 -17.28 10.72
CA ARG A 310 10.16 -17.68 11.66
C ARG A 310 10.32 -19.19 11.77
N ALA A 311 9.24 -19.95 11.62
CA ALA A 311 9.27 -21.41 11.60
C ALA A 311 9.75 -21.98 10.25
N GLY A 312 9.92 -21.12 9.21
CA GLY A 312 10.21 -21.57 7.85
C GLY A 312 8.99 -22.19 7.15
N GLU A 313 7.79 -21.91 7.66
CA GLU A 313 6.52 -22.45 7.15
C GLU A 313 5.84 -21.46 6.20
N TYR A 314 5.06 -22.00 5.26
CA TYR A 314 4.26 -21.20 4.32
C TYR A 314 2.79 -21.26 4.72
N PRO A 315 2.05 -20.13 4.73
CA PRO A 315 0.63 -20.15 5.06
C PRO A 315 -0.15 -20.98 4.04
N ASP A 316 -1.08 -21.80 4.52
CA ASP A 316 -1.94 -22.59 3.67
C ASP A 316 -2.88 -21.73 2.79
N THR A 317 -3.54 -22.36 1.82
CA THR A 317 -4.40 -21.66 0.87
C THR A 317 -5.57 -20.96 1.55
N GLU A 318 -6.19 -21.59 2.55
CA GLU A 318 -7.31 -21.02 3.30
C GLU A 318 -6.88 -19.73 4.02
N THR A 319 -5.76 -19.77 4.75
CA THR A 319 -5.17 -18.61 5.44
C THR A 319 -4.86 -17.48 4.46
N ARG A 320 -4.25 -17.80 3.30
CA ARG A 320 -3.90 -16.78 2.29
C ARG A 320 -5.13 -16.13 1.70
N LEU A 321 -6.18 -16.88 1.38
CA LEU A 321 -7.45 -16.38 0.87
C LEU A 321 -8.18 -15.53 1.91
N LEU A 322 -8.25 -15.99 3.16
CA LEU A 322 -8.87 -15.23 4.25
C LEU A 322 -8.19 -13.86 4.43
N TYR A 323 -6.85 -13.84 4.54
CA TYR A 323 -6.13 -12.60 4.79
C TYR A 323 -6.17 -11.66 3.58
N ARG A 324 -6.20 -12.21 2.37
CA ARG A 324 -6.41 -11.46 1.13
C ARG A 324 -7.79 -10.80 1.11
N TYR A 325 -8.83 -11.54 1.45
CA TYR A 325 -10.19 -11.03 1.53
C TYR A 325 -10.32 -9.95 2.61
N GLN A 326 -9.78 -10.20 3.81
CA GLN A 326 -9.78 -9.22 4.89
C GLN A 326 -9.03 -7.94 4.52
N SER A 327 -7.94 -8.03 3.77
CA SER A 327 -7.23 -6.87 3.25
C SER A 327 -8.10 -6.05 2.29
N ALA A 328 -8.72 -6.70 1.32
CA ALA A 328 -9.57 -6.02 0.33
C ALA A 328 -10.84 -5.41 0.95
N TYR A 329 -11.38 -6.02 1.99
CA TYR A 329 -12.59 -5.55 2.68
C TYR A 329 -12.36 -4.23 3.44
N VAL A 330 -11.13 -3.92 3.83
CA VAL A 330 -10.78 -2.69 4.59
C VAL A 330 -11.30 -1.44 3.90
N THR A 331 -10.98 -1.24 2.63
CA THR A 331 -11.38 -0.03 1.91
C THR A 331 -12.89 0.07 1.73
N ASN A 332 -13.56 -1.07 1.58
CA ASN A 332 -15.01 -1.10 1.45
C ASN A 332 -15.68 -0.60 2.73
N ILE A 333 -15.38 -1.22 3.87
CA ILE A 333 -16.04 -0.86 5.14
C ILE A 333 -15.67 0.56 5.59
N CYS A 334 -14.42 1.01 5.36
CA CYS A 334 -14.04 2.40 5.67
C CYS A 334 -14.80 3.41 4.82
N ALA A 335 -15.04 3.11 3.53
CA ALA A 335 -15.84 3.97 2.66
C ALA A 335 -17.32 4.01 3.06
N GLU A 336 -17.88 2.91 3.58
CA GLU A 336 -19.23 2.90 4.15
C GLU A 336 -19.31 3.77 5.40
N ARG A 337 -18.37 3.63 6.32
CA ARG A 337 -18.36 4.40 7.58
C ARG A 337 -18.14 5.89 7.35
N VAL A 338 -17.26 6.30 6.44
CA VAL A 338 -17.08 7.73 6.12
C VAL A 338 -18.33 8.31 5.45
N ASN A 339 -19.07 7.52 4.66
CA ASN A 339 -20.35 7.93 4.09
C ASN A 339 -21.39 8.25 5.18
N ASP A 340 -21.47 7.42 6.24
CA ASP A 340 -22.38 7.66 7.38
C ASP A 340 -22.01 8.95 8.13
N LEU A 341 -20.71 9.19 8.36
CA LEU A 341 -20.23 10.45 8.95
C LEU A 341 -20.59 11.66 8.08
N LEU A 342 -20.33 11.58 6.76
CA LEU A 342 -20.60 12.68 5.84
C LEU A 342 -22.09 13.03 5.78
N ARG A 343 -22.97 12.02 5.74
CA ARG A 343 -24.43 12.19 5.75
C ARG A 343 -24.90 12.92 7.01
N SER A 344 -24.29 12.66 8.15
CA SER A 344 -24.61 13.32 9.43
C SER A 344 -24.16 14.78 9.48
N MET A 345 -23.35 15.25 8.51
CA MET A 345 -22.96 16.66 8.39
C MET A 345 -23.95 17.52 7.59
N ALA A 346 -25.00 16.93 7.04
CA ALA A 346 -26.00 17.61 6.20
C ALA A 346 -25.34 18.48 5.09
N ALA A 347 -25.83 19.70 4.87
CA ALA A 347 -25.32 20.59 3.82
C ALA A 347 -23.85 21.00 4.02
N SER A 348 -23.33 21.03 5.22
CA SER A 348 -21.93 21.37 5.48
C SER A 348 -20.94 20.32 4.95
N GLY A 349 -21.38 19.06 4.79
CA GLY A 349 -20.62 17.98 4.18
C GLY A 349 -20.45 18.10 2.67
N LEU A 350 -21.22 18.97 1.98
CA LEU A 350 -21.20 19.10 0.53
C LEU A 350 -20.06 19.97 -0.01
N TYR A 351 -19.45 20.78 0.85
CA TYR A 351 -18.37 21.69 0.40
C TYR A 351 -17.08 20.93 0.11
N ASN A 352 -16.43 21.26 -1.03
CA ASN A 352 -15.14 20.69 -1.39
C ASN A 352 -14.03 20.99 -0.38
N THR A 353 -14.15 22.07 0.37
CA THR A 353 -13.21 22.44 1.46
C THR A 353 -13.43 21.63 2.74
N ASN A 354 -14.52 20.84 2.83
CA ASN A 354 -14.75 19.99 3.98
C ASN A 354 -13.77 18.82 4.01
N PRO A 355 -12.98 18.63 5.07
CA PRO A 355 -11.98 17.56 5.13
C PRO A 355 -12.59 16.15 5.14
N VAL A 356 -13.78 15.96 5.73
CA VAL A 356 -14.50 14.66 5.68
C VAL A 356 -14.95 14.34 4.28
N ALA A 357 -15.41 15.34 3.50
CA ALA A 357 -15.76 15.16 2.08
C ALA A 357 -14.55 14.79 1.21
N ARG A 358 -13.36 15.31 1.52
CA ARG A 358 -12.11 14.88 0.86
C ARG A 358 -11.81 13.42 1.16
N LEU A 359 -11.79 13.03 2.43
CA LEU A 359 -11.54 11.65 2.85
C LEU A 359 -12.60 10.67 2.32
N PHE A 360 -13.85 11.12 2.16
CA PHE A 360 -14.88 10.34 1.46
C PHE A 360 -14.46 10.05 0.01
N ARG A 361 -14.02 11.05 -0.75
CA ARG A 361 -13.56 10.84 -2.14
C ARG A 361 -12.35 9.91 -2.20
N ASP A 362 -11.36 10.09 -1.31
CA ASP A 362 -10.15 9.28 -1.25
C ASP A 362 -10.46 7.81 -0.94
N LEU A 363 -11.31 7.55 0.03
CA LEU A 363 -11.73 6.20 0.42
C LEU A 363 -12.53 5.52 -0.71
N HIS A 364 -13.42 6.25 -1.38
CA HIS A 364 -14.16 5.72 -2.53
C HIS A 364 -13.24 5.43 -3.73
N GLN A 365 -12.23 6.26 -3.98
CA GLN A 365 -11.23 6.00 -5.01
C GLN A 365 -10.38 4.77 -4.68
N ALA A 366 -9.96 4.59 -3.43
CA ALA A 366 -9.18 3.44 -2.98
C ALA A 366 -9.89 2.09 -3.21
N ARG A 367 -11.22 2.05 -3.10
CA ARG A 367 -12.03 0.86 -3.42
C ARG A 367 -11.88 0.39 -4.88
N GLY A 368 -11.57 1.31 -5.79
CA GLY A 368 -11.40 1.01 -7.22
C GLY A 368 -10.12 0.24 -7.54
N HIS A 369 -9.15 0.17 -6.62
CA HIS A 369 -7.93 -0.58 -6.85
C HIS A 369 -8.20 -2.09 -6.92
N ILE A 370 -7.60 -2.79 -7.90
CA ILE A 370 -7.86 -4.22 -8.14
C ILE A 370 -7.60 -5.09 -6.91
N ALA A 371 -6.57 -4.77 -6.11
CA ALA A 371 -6.28 -5.47 -4.87
C ALA A 371 -7.34 -5.27 -3.77
N ASN A 372 -8.23 -4.29 -3.94
CA ASN A 372 -9.32 -3.96 -3.03
C ASN A 372 -10.70 -4.42 -3.54
N ASN A 373 -10.73 -5.26 -4.59
CA ASN A 373 -11.96 -5.88 -5.08
C ASN A 373 -12.42 -6.99 -4.12
N TYR A 374 -13.02 -6.57 -3.00
CA TYR A 374 -13.44 -7.48 -1.93
C TYR A 374 -14.46 -8.53 -2.36
N MET A 375 -15.29 -8.25 -3.38
CA MET A 375 -16.28 -9.21 -3.89
C MET A 375 -15.59 -10.40 -4.58
N ALA A 376 -14.55 -10.14 -5.39
CA ALA A 376 -13.79 -11.19 -6.06
C ALA A 376 -13.06 -12.08 -5.04
N TYR A 377 -12.36 -11.50 -4.08
CA TYR A 377 -11.62 -12.24 -3.06
C TYR A 377 -12.55 -12.93 -2.05
N GLY A 378 -13.70 -12.32 -1.72
CA GLY A 378 -14.73 -12.94 -0.91
C GLY A 378 -15.34 -14.17 -1.58
N ARG A 379 -15.55 -14.11 -2.92
CA ARG A 379 -15.99 -15.26 -3.71
C ARG A 379 -14.96 -16.40 -3.66
N SER A 380 -13.68 -16.08 -3.82
CA SER A 380 -12.61 -17.10 -3.80
C SER A 380 -12.52 -17.79 -2.44
N TYR A 381 -12.50 -17.01 -1.36
CA TYR A 381 -12.51 -17.55 -0.01
C TYR A 381 -13.77 -18.39 0.27
N GLY A 382 -14.96 -17.84 -0.05
CA GLY A 382 -16.24 -18.54 0.13
C GLY A 382 -16.33 -19.84 -0.67
N ALA A 383 -15.80 -19.91 -1.89
CA ALA A 383 -15.77 -21.13 -2.68
C ALA A 383 -14.99 -22.24 -1.96
N VAL A 384 -13.80 -21.94 -1.46
CA VAL A 384 -12.98 -22.92 -0.73
C VAL A 384 -13.65 -23.34 0.58
N MET A 385 -14.29 -22.42 1.32
CA MET A 385 -15.06 -22.75 2.53
C MET A 385 -16.27 -23.66 2.25
N LEU A 386 -16.78 -23.65 1.04
CA LEU A 386 -17.86 -24.53 0.59
C LEU A 386 -17.35 -25.84 -0.07
N GLY A 387 -16.03 -26.11 -0.01
CA GLY A 387 -15.41 -27.32 -0.56
C GLY A 387 -15.20 -27.29 -2.09
N LEU A 388 -15.27 -26.12 -2.71
CA LEU A 388 -14.99 -25.94 -4.13
C LEU A 388 -13.49 -25.65 -4.37
N PRO A 389 -12.95 -25.92 -5.58
CA PRO A 389 -11.59 -25.55 -5.94
C PRO A 389 -11.35 -24.03 -5.79
N ASN A 390 -10.11 -23.65 -5.41
CA ASN A 390 -9.70 -22.26 -5.40
C ASN A 390 -9.75 -21.66 -6.82
N PRO A 391 -10.57 -20.62 -7.07
CA PRO A 391 -10.64 -19.96 -8.38
C PRO A 391 -9.60 -18.86 -8.58
N ASP A 392 -8.81 -18.51 -7.55
CA ASP A 392 -7.76 -17.47 -7.63
C ASP A 392 -6.42 -18.12 -7.97
N PRO A 393 -5.87 -17.87 -9.18
CA PRO A 393 -4.60 -18.49 -9.60
C PRO A 393 -3.38 -17.88 -8.91
N TYR A 394 -3.55 -16.80 -8.14
CA TYR A 394 -2.46 -16.10 -7.48
C TYR A 394 -2.36 -16.36 -5.97
N VAL A 395 -3.17 -17.28 -5.45
CA VAL A 395 -3.21 -17.65 -4.02
C VAL A 395 -3.02 -19.14 -3.83
#